data_1745dd9adfc1246b04fc503e7e5775aa
#
_entry.id   1745dd9adfc1246b04fc503e7e5775aa
#
_cell.length_a   1.000
_cell.length_b   1.000
_cell.length_c   1.000
_cell.angle_alpha   90.00
_cell.angle_beta   90.00
_cell.angle_gamma   90.00
#
_symmetry.space_group_name_H-M   'P 1'
#
loop_
_entity.id
_entity.type
_entity.pdbx_description
1 polymer ?
#
loop_
_entity_poly.entity_id
_entity_poly.type
_entity_poly.pdbx_seq_one_letter_code
_entity_poly.pdbx_strand_id
1 'polypeptide(L)'
;DRLNAVLIGNDMGSQRGLMLSPEMVRRFIIPGCKKLVEQAHSYGLKVIYHSCGSIVDVIPDLIEAGVDVIHPIQALAAGMDPKNLKDKFGGKVAFCGGVDTQDLLVNGTPEDVQKKVKELRTIFPTGLILSPSHEAILPDIPPANIKALFDEAQKIY
;
A
#
# COMPACT_ATOMS: atom_id res chain seq x y z
N ASP A 1 9.12 -24.25 -8.42
CA ASP A 1 8.40 -22.97 -8.38
C ASP A 1 8.45 -22.45 -6.97
N ARG A 2 8.81 -21.19 -6.82
CA ARG A 2 8.97 -20.58 -5.49
C ARG A 2 8.11 -19.36 -5.37
N LEU A 3 7.22 -19.34 -4.39
CA LEU A 3 6.57 -18.13 -3.92
C LEU A 3 7.56 -17.33 -3.08
N ASN A 4 7.55 -16.01 -3.21
CA ASN A 4 8.36 -15.11 -2.39
C ASN A 4 7.52 -14.41 -1.32
N ALA A 5 6.22 -14.29 -1.55
CA ALA A 5 5.30 -13.62 -0.65
C ALA A 5 3.88 -14.21 -0.74
N VAL A 6 3.10 -13.95 0.28
CA VAL A 6 1.64 -14.16 0.32
C VAL A 6 0.94 -12.83 0.58
N LEU A 7 -0.24 -12.65 -0.02
CA LEU A 7 -1.11 -11.52 0.26
C LEU A 7 -2.24 -12.01 1.16
N ILE A 8 -2.39 -11.36 2.30
CA ILE A 8 -3.47 -11.58 3.26
C ILE A 8 -4.13 -10.26 3.60
N GLY A 9 -5.28 -10.28 4.21
CA GLY A 9 -5.90 -9.08 4.76
C GLY A 9 -7.40 -9.07 4.65
N ASN A 10 -7.95 -7.97 5.10
CA ASN A 10 -9.35 -7.58 5.00
C ASN A 10 -9.44 -6.07 5.15
N ASP A 11 -10.41 -5.45 4.51
CA ASP A 11 -10.59 -4.01 4.57
C ASP A 11 -11.03 -3.56 5.97
N MET A 12 -10.21 -2.71 6.58
CA MET A 12 -10.46 -2.12 7.91
C MET A 12 -10.75 -0.62 7.81
N GLY A 13 -10.37 0.02 6.70
CA GLY A 13 -10.44 1.46 6.52
C GLY A 13 -11.52 1.93 5.55
N SER A 14 -11.98 3.14 5.77
CA SER A 14 -12.74 3.96 4.82
C SER A 14 -11.87 5.14 4.35
N GLN A 15 -12.39 6.01 3.49
CA GLN A 15 -11.65 7.23 3.09
C GLN A 15 -11.35 8.17 4.28
N ARG A 16 -12.12 8.09 5.36
CA ARG A 16 -12.05 9.00 6.51
C ARG A 16 -11.33 8.43 7.73
N GLY A 17 -11.19 7.13 7.84
CA GLY A 17 -10.64 6.44 9.01
C GLY A 17 -11.06 4.98 9.08
N LEU A 18 -10.76 4.33 10.18
CA LEU A 18 -11.14 2.94 10.44
C LEU A 18 -12.67 2.77 10.49
N MET A 19 -13.15 1.61 10.03
CA MET A 19 -14.55 1.19 10.15
C MET A 19 -14.87 0.61 11.54
N LEU A 20 -13.85 0.15 12.26
CA LEU A 20 -13.91 -0.32 13.64
C LEU A 20 -12.97 0.52 14.50
N SER A 21 -13.22 0.59 15.81
CA SER A 21 -12.27 1.27 16.71
C SER A 21 -10.93 0.54 16.71
N PRO A 22 -9.81 1.24 16.97
CA PRO A 22 -8.48 0.60 17.07
C PRO A 22 -8.46 -0.55 18.08
N GLU A 23 -9.20 -0.43 19.21
CA GLU A 23 -9.30 -1.48 20.21
C GLU A 23 -9.97 -2.74 19.66
N MET A 24 -11.01 -2.58 18.83
CA MET A 24 -11.70 -3.70 18.18
C MET A 24 -10.78 -4.39 17.17
N VAL A 25 -10.03 -3.62 16.39
CA VAL A 25 -9.02 -4.16 15.45
C VAL A 25 -7.96 -4.96 16.23
N ARG A 26 -7.40 -4.39 17.30
CA ARG A 26 -6.39 -5.06 18.15
C ARG A 26 -6.92 -6.33 18.78
N ARG A 27 -8.19 -6.32 19.21
CA ARG A 27 -8.80 -7.47 19.89
C ARG A 27 -9.15 -8.60 18.94
N PHE A 28 -9.69 -8.31 17.74
CA PHE A 28 -10.33 -9.33 16.90
C PHE A 28 -9.57 -9.61 15.60
N ILE A 29 -8.81 -8.66 15.07
CA ILE A 29 -8.14 -8.80 13.77
C ILE A 29 -6.64 -9.10 13.94
N ILE A 30 -5.94 -8.30 14.72
CA ILE A 30 -4.47 -8.42 14.87
C ILE A 30 -4.03 -9.81 15.35
N PRO A 31 -4.69 -10.49 16.31
CA PRO A 31 -4.25 -11.83 16.74
C PRO A 31 -4.32 -12.89 15.64
N GLY A 32 -5.33 -12.80 14.76
CA GLY A 32 -5.45 -13.67 13.58
C GLY A 32 -4.38 -13.35 12.52
N CYS A 33 -4.17 -12.06 12.26
CA CYS A 33 -3.13 -11.58 11.37
C CYS A 33 -1.75 -12.11 11.81
N LYS A 34 -1.39 -11.94 13.08
CA LYS A 34 -0.11 -12.39 13.63
C LYS A 34 0.14 -13.87 13.40
N LYS A 35 -0.87 -14.73 13.63
CA LYS A 35 -0.75 -16.18 13.38
C LYS A 35 -0.48 -16.49 11.90
N LEU A 36 -1.15 -15.80 10.97
CA LEU A 36 -0.93 -15.98 9.54
C LEU A 36 0.46 -15.50 9.11
N VAL A 37 0.93 -14.38 9.66
CA VAL A 37 2.29 -13.86 9.44
C VAL A 37 3.33 -14.85 9.94
N GLU A 38 3.21 -15.33 11.16
CA GLU A 38 4.12 -16.33 11.74
C GLU A 38 4.16 -17.61 10.89
N GLN A 39 3.02 -18.07 10.42
CA GLN A 39 2.92 -19.23 9.53
C GLN A 39 3.63 -18.98 8.20
N ALA A 40 3.40 -17.83 7.55
CA ALA A 40 4.07 -17.48 6.29
C ALA A 40 5.58 -17.37 6.47
N HIS A 41 6.04 -16.72 7.52
CA HIS A 41 7.47 -16.59 7.84
C HIS A 41 8.14 -17.94 8.14
N SER A 42 7.40 -18.92 8.71
CA SER A 42 7.95 -20.27 8.92
C SER A 42 8.29 -21.01 7.62
N TYR A 43 7.68 -20.58 6.48
CA TYR A 43 8.01 -21.05 5.13
C TYR A 43 8.99 -20.13 4.39
N GLY A 44 9.53 -19.10 5.04
CA GLY A 44 10.42 -18.12 4.42
C GLY A 44 9.70 -17.13 3.47
N LEU A 45 8.38 -17.02 3.56
CA LEU A 45 7.58 -16.13 2.72
C LEU A 45 7.40 -14.76 3.38
N LYS A 46 7.43 -13.70 2.57
CA LYS A 46 7.04 -12.36 3.00
C LYS A 46 5.52 -12.20 3.04
N VAL A 47 5.04 -11.30 3.88
CA VAL A 47 3.61 -11.04 4.01
C VAL A 47 3.27 -9.63 3.53
N ILE A 48 2.40 -9.56 2.53
CA ILE A 48 1.76 -8.33 2.06
C ILE A 48 0.38 -8.29 2.71
N TYR A 49 0.12 -7.27 3.54
CA TYR A 49 -1.18 -7.10 4.17
C TYR A 49 -2.02 -6.11 3.40
N HIS A 50 -3.17 -6.58 2.91
CA HIS A 50 -4.15 -5.76 2.19
C HIS A 50 -5.20 -5.18 3.13
N SER A 51 -5.36 -3.87 3.06
CA SER A 51 -6.53 -3.17 3.62
C SER A 51 -6.72 -1.84 2.92
N CYS A 52 -7.82 -1.68 2.23
CA CYS A 52 -8.21 -0.40 1.64
C CYS A 52 -8.49 0.67 2.70
N GLY A 53 -8.44 1.93 2.28
CA GLY A 53 -8.79 3.10 3.07
C GLY A 53 -7.72 3.56 4.06
N SER A 54 -8.15 4.40 4.98
CA SER A 54 -7.31 4.95 6.04
C SER A 54 -7.17 3.94 7.18
N ILE A 55 -5.97 3.38 7.30
CA ILE A 55 -5.59 2.43 8.37
C ILE A 55 -4.39 2.93 9.18
N VAL A 56 -4.04 4.20 9.04
CA VAL A 56 -2.83 4.79 9.64
C VAL A 56 -2.72 4.52 11.15
N ASP A 57 -3.84 4.46 11.88
CA ASP A 57 -3.89 4.26 13.33
C ASP A 57 -3.55 2.84 13.79
N VAL A 58 -3.61 1.85 12.88
CA VAL A 58 -3.30 0.45 13.18
C VAL A 58 -2.11 -0.09 12.39
N ILE A 59 -1.45 0.74 11.59
CA ILE A 59 -0.17 0.37 10.97
C ILE A 59 0.88 -0.06 12.00
N PRO A 60 1.04 0.61 13.18
CA PRO A 60 1.96 0.13 14.21
C PRO A 60 1.65 -1.29 14.69
N ASP A 61 0.37 -1.64 14.83
CA ASP A 61 -0.05 -2.98 15.27
C ASP A 61 0.25 -4.05 14.20
N LEU A 62 0.10 -3.70 12.90
CA LEU A 62 0.46 -4.58 11.78
C LEU A 62 1.98 -4.79 11.71
N ILE A 63 2.78 -3.75 11.95
CA ILE A 63 4.25 -3.85 12.02
C ILE A 63 4.65 -4.77 13.18
N GLU A 64 4.05 -4.60 14.37
CA GLU A 64 4.32 -5.46 15.52
C GLU A 64 3.87 -6.91 15.29
N ALA A 65 2.82 -7.13 14.51
CA ALA A 65 2.40 -8.45 14.06
C ALA A 65 3.36 -9.10 13.04
N GLY A 66 4.35 -8.34 12.52
CA GLY A 66 5.38 -8.83 11.62
C GLY A 66 5.05 -8.68 10.13
N VAL A 67 4.07 -7.87 9.75
CA VAL A 67 3.74 -7.59 8.34
C VAL A 67 4.94 -6.95 7.64
N ASP A 68 5.31 -7.47 6.46
CA ASP A 68 6.46 -6.97 5.69
C ASP A 68 6.09 -5.81 4.77
N VAL A 69 4.88 -5.82 4.21
CA VAL A 69 4.41 -4.81 3.24
C VAL A 69 2.96 -4.43 3.52
N ILE A 70 2.68 -3.13 3.58
CA ILE A 70 1.31 -2.58 3.64
C ILE A 70 0.82 -2.27 2.22
N HIS A 71 -0.35 -2.78 1.87
CA HIS A 71 -1.00 -2.60 0.57
C HIS A 71 -2.50 -2.26 0.76
N PRO A 72 -3.08 -1.36 -0.04
CA PRO A 72 -2.40 -0.36 -0.85
C PRO A 72 -2.17 0.95 -0.07
N ILE A 73 -1.24 1.79 -0.55
CA ILE A 73 -1.26 3.20 -0.18
C ILE A 73 -2.39 3.85 -0.97
N GLN A 74 -3.52 4.08 -0.33
CA GLN A 74 -4.59 4.93 -0.87
C GLN A 74 -4.29 6.39 -0.51
N ALA A 75 -3.51 7.07 -1.36
CA ALA A 75 -2.91 8.37 -1.05
C ALA A 75 -3.91 9.49 -0.71
N LEU A 76 -5.17 9.37 -1.15
CA LEU A 76 -6.25 10.33 -0.87
C LEU A 76 -7.02 10.01 0.42
N ALA A 77 -6.84 8.83 1.01
CA ALA A 77 -7.46 8.50 2.29
C ALA A 77 -6.78 9.25 3.45
N ALA A 78 -7.53 9.58 4.48
CA ALA A 78 -7.06 10.40 5.61
C ALA A 78 -5.79 9.80 6.26
N GLY A 79 -4.73 10.58 6.33
CA GLY A 79 -3.45 10.17 6.93
C GLY A 79 -2.63 9.16 6.15
N MET A 80 -3.08 8.75 4.95
CA MET A 80 -2.41 7.76 4.10
C MET A 80 -1.54 8.41 3.00
N ASP A 81 -1.32 9.71 3.04
CA ASP A 81 -0.41 10.35 2.08
C ASP A 81 1.02 9.78 2.21
N PRO A 82 1.73 9.61 1.09
CA PRO A 82 3.04 8.96 1.06
C PRO A 82 4.08 9.59 1.98
N LYS A 83 4.09 10.92 2.11
CA LYS A 83 5.05 11.62 2.96
C LYS A 83 4.78 11.34 4.44
N ASN A 84 3.52 11.42 4.88
CA ASN A 84 3.14 11.08 6.26
C ASN A 84 3.50 9.63 6.61
N LEU A 85 3.25 8.69 5.69
CA LEU A 85 3.60 7.28 5.90
C LEU A 85 5.12 7.08 5.98
N LYS A 86 5.88 7.77 5.13
CA LYS A 86 7.35 7.75 5.16
C LYS A 86 7.89 8.29 6.47
N ASP A 87 7.38 9.43 6.92
CA ASP A 87 7.84 10.10 8.14
C ASP A 87 7.57 9.25 9.40
N LYS A 88 6.41 8.57 9.46
CA LYS A 88 6.01 7.75 10.61
C LYS A 88 6.59 6.34 10.62
N PHE A 89 6.64 5.70 9.45
CA PHE A 89 6.86 4.26 9.34
C PHE A 89 8.00 3.88 8.39
N GLY A 90 8.64 4.84 7.73
CA GLY A 90 9.75 4.57 6.82
C GLY A 90 10.86 3.76 7.49
N GLY A 91 11.30 2.69 6.82
CA GLY A 91 12.32 1.75 7.32
C GLY A 91 11.81 0.70 8.31
N LYS A 92 10.55 0.80 8.76
CA LYS A 92 9.92 -0.20 9.67
C LYS A 92 9.10 -1.23 8.91
N VAL A 93 8.51 -0.83 7.80
CA VAL A 93 7.68 -1.66 6.91
C VAL A 93 7.83 -1.14 5.48
N ALA A 94 7.69 -2.01 4.50
CA ALA A 94 7.58 -1.60 3.10
C ALA A 94 6.11 -1.25 2.76
N PHE A 95 5.95 -0.49 1.68
CA PHE A 95 4.64 -0.09 1.19
C PHE A 95 4.44 -0.51 -0.26
N CYS A 96 3.18 -0.70 -0.67
CA CYS A 96 2.78 -0.95 -2.04
C CYS A 96 1.64 -0.02 -2.42
N GLY A 97 1.68 0.58 -3.62
CA GLY A 97 0.63 1.50 -4.08
C GLY A 97 1.13 2.92 -4.35
N GLY A 98 0.31 3.90 -4.02
CA GLY A 98 0.65 5.34 -4.00
C GLY A 98 0.31 6.12 -5.26
N VAL A 99 0.05 5.45 -6.41
CA VAL A 99 -0.39 6.14 -7.63
C VAL A 99 -1.91 6.15 -7.67
N ASP A 100 -2.49 7.32 -7.43
CA ASP A 100 -3.92 7.47 -7.25
C ASP A 100 -4.74 7.06 -8.47
N THR A 101 -5.76 6.23 -8.23
CA THR A 101 -6.68 5.69 -9.23
C THR A 101 -8.02 6.41 -9.29
N GLN A 102 -8.29 7.35 -8.37
CA GLN A 102 -9.58 8.03 -8.28
C GLN A 102 -9.60 9.34 -9.06
N ASP A 103 -8.45 10.00 -9.18
CA ASP A 103 -8.32 11.27 -9.88
C ASP A 103 -7.12 11.25 -10.85
N LEU A 104 -5.89 11.03 -10.37
CA LEU A 104 -4.69 11.14 -11.19
C LEU A 104 -4.71 10.21 -12.41
N LEU A 105 -4.97 8.91 -12.20
CA LEU A 105 -4.98 7.95 -13.32
C LEU A 105 -6.18 8.12 -14.24
N VAL A 106 -7.31 8.68 -13.76
CA VAL A 106 -8.51 8.91 -14.56
C VAL A 106 -8.41 10.23 -15.35
N ASN A 107 -8.06 11.32 -14.66
CA ASN A 107 -8.18 12.69 -15.17
C ASN A 107 -6.82 13.32 -15.55
N GLY A 108 -5.71 12.77 -15.07
CA GLY A 108 -4.37 13.29 -15.34
C GLY A 108 -3.83 12.90 -16.72
N THR A 109 -2.74 13.55 -17.11
CA THR A 109 -1.99 13.20 -18.32
C THR A 109 -0.92 12.14 -18.02
N PRO A 110 -0.37 11.43 -19.05
CA PRO A 110 0.77 10.55 -18.88
C PRO A 110 1.96 11.23 -18.19
N GLU A 111 2.21 12.51 -18.48
CA GLU A 111 3.26 13.33 -17.87
C GLU A 111 3.03 13.55 -16.37
N ASP A 112 1.78 13.79 -15.96
CA ASP A 112 1.41 13.93 -14.54
C ASP A 112 1.65 12.62 -13.79
N VAL A 113 1.29 11.50 -14.40
CA VAL A 113 1.53 10.16 -13.84
C VAL A 113 3.03 9.90 -13.66
N GLN A 114 3.86 10.18 -14.69
CA GLN A 114 5.31 10.02 -14.61
C GLN A 114 5.91 10.91 -13.52
N LYS A 115 5.44 12.17 -13.40
CA LYS A 115 5.87 13.09 -12.34
C LYS A 115 5.56 12.53 -10.96
N LYS A 116 4.36 11.95 -10.78
CA LYS A 116 3.97 11.32 -9.51
C LYS A 116 4.84 10.12 -9.15
N VAL A 117 5.17 9.28 -10.12
CA VAL A 117 6.08 8.14 -9.91
C VAL A 117 7.47 8.61 -9.44
N LYS A 118 8.02 9.67 -10.05
CA LYS A 118 9.31 10.27 -9.63
C LYS A 118 9.23 10.85 -8.21
N GLU A 119 8.13 11.54 -7.90
CA GLU A 119 7.88 12.07 -6.55
C GLU A 119 7.87 10.94 -5.51
N LEU A 120 7.12 9.86 -5.77
CA LEU A 120 7.03 8.72 -4.88
C LEU A 120 8.40 8.05 -4.64
N ARG A 121 9.22 7.93 -5.68
CA ARG A 121 10.61 7.43 -5.56
C ARG A 121 11.49 8.35 -4.73
N THR A 122 11.28 9.66 -4.81
CA THR A 122 12.01 10.63 -3.99
C THR A 122 11.61 10.50 -2.52
N ILE A 123 10.31 10.31 -2.24
CA ILE A 123 9.81 10.10 -0.87
C ILE A 123 10.31 8.76 -0.32
N PHE A 124 10.24 7.71 -1.12
CA PHE A 124 10.65 6.36 -0.78
C PHE A 124 11.79 5.87 -1.69
N PRO A 125 13.05 6.22 -1.40
CA PRO A 125 14.19 5.67 -2.17
C PRO A 125 14.28 4.15 -2.08
N THR A 126 13.76 3.58 -1.00
CA THR A 126 13.65 2.13 -0.74
C THR A 126 12.36 1.82 0.02
N GLY A 127 11.91 0.57 -0.06
CA GLY A 127 10.74 0.09 0.69
C GLY A 127 9.39 0.49 0.07
N LEU A 128 9.35 0.74 -1.25
CA LEU A 128 8.12 0.98 -1.99
C LEU A 128 8.03 0.06 -3.22
N ILE A 129 6.90 -0.59 -3.35
CA ILE A 129 6.45 -1.23 -4.59
C ILE A 129 5.48 -0.23 -5.25
N LEU A 130 5.92 0.37 -6.35
CA LEU A 130 5.08 1.30 -7.12
C LEU A 130 3.92 0.55 -7.77
N SER A 131 2.72 0.96 -7.45
CA SER A 131 1.47 0.33 -7.92
C SER A 131 0.34 1.36 -7.93
N PRO A 132 -0.74 1.12 -8.66
CA PRO A 132 -2.00 1.82 -8.43
C PRO A 132 -2.43 1.75 -6.96
N SER A 133 -3.15 2.76 -6.51
CA SER A 133 -3.60 2.87 -5.10
C SER A 133 -4.79 1.98 -4.76
N HIS A 134 -5.30 1.22 -5.73
CA HIS A 134 -6.32 0.18 -5.57
C HIS A 134 -5.92 -1.03 -6.40
N GLU A 135 -6.43 -2.22 -6.04
CA GLU A 135 -6.17 -3.46 -6.76
C GLU A 135 -6.86 -3.54 -8.13
N ALA A 136 -7.96 -2.81 -8.31
CA ALA A 136 -8.70 -2.78 -9.56
C ALA A 136 -8.36 -1.54 -10.39
N ILE A 137 -7.98 -1.76 -11.64
CA ILE A 137 -7.90 -0.73 -12.67
C ILE A 137 -9.25 -0.72 -13.39
N LEU A 138 -10.02 0.34 -13.17
CA LEU A 138 -11.36 0.48 -13.73
C LEU A 138 -11.33 0.93 -15.20
N PRO A 139 -12.42 0.69 -15.97
CA PRO A 139 -12.46 0.99 -17.41
C PRO A 139 -12.36 2.47 -17.78
N ASP A 140 -12.56 3.38 -16.83
CA ASP A 140 -12.45 4.83 -16.99
C ASP A 140 -11.01 5.35 -16.98
N ILE A 141 -10.03 4.49 -16.62
CA ILE A 141 -8.61 4.86 -16.62
C ILE A 141 -8.05 4.71 -18.05
N PRO A 142 -7.53 5.79 -18.67
CA PRO A 142 -6.91 5.71 -19.99
C PRO A 142 -5.71 4.75 -20.01
N PRO A 143 -5.61 3.83 -20.99
CA PRO A 143 -4.48 2.91 -21.11
C PRO A 143 -3.12 3.61 -21.19
N ALA A 144 -3.07 4.84 -21.74
CA ALA A 144 -1.85 5.64 -21.80
C ALA A 144 -1.31 5.99 -20.41
N ASN A 145 -2.20 6.27 -19.44
CA ASN A 145 -1.81 6.57 -18.07
C ASN A 145 -1.29 5.32 -17.35
N ILE A 146 -1.89 4.15 -17.60
CA ILE A 146 -1.39 2.88 -17.09
C ILE A 146 0.01 2.59 -17.63
N LYS A 147 0.19 2.77 -18.95
CA LYS A 147 1.49 2.60 -19.60
C LYS A 147 2.54 3.56 -19.02
N ALA A 148 2.19 4.83 -18.85
CA ALA A 148 3.08 5.83 -18.29
C ALA A 148 3.55 5.50 -16.88
N LEU A 149 2.66 4.96 -16.03
CA LEU A 149 2.99 4.49 -14.70
C LEU A 149 4.06 3.40 -14.76
N PHE A 150 3.82 2.32 -15.50
CA PHE A 150 4.73 1.17 -15.51
C PHE A 150 6.03 1.46 -16.26
N ASP A 151 6.00 2.21 -17.36
CA ASP A 151 7.22 2.63 -18.06
C ASP A 151 8.14 3.47 -17.15
N GLU A 152 7.55 4.40 -16.38
CA GLU A 152 8.34 5.23 -15.46
C GLU A 152 8.81 4.43 -14.23
N ALA A 153 7.98 3.51 -13.74
CA ALA A 153 8.33 2.66 -12.60
C ALA A 153 9.49 1.70 -12.88
N GLN A 154 9.73 1.32 -14.13
CA GLN A 154 10.81 0.41 -14.53
C GLN A 154 12.15 1.11 -14.78
N LYS A 155 12.19 2.44 -14.89
CA LYS A 155 13.43 3.16 -15.11
C LYS A 155 14.37 3.02 -13.91
N ILE A 156 15.63 2.73 -14.18
CA ILE A 156 16.72 2.75 -13.20
C ILE A 156 17.32 4.15 -13.25
N TYR A 157 17.37 4.85 -12.12
CA TYR A 157 17.97 6.17 -11.98
C TYR A 157 19.27 6.08 -11.19
#